data_6374e6af31558807642f748bbc921e64
#
_entry.id   6374e6af31558807642f748bbc921e64
#
_cell.length_a   1.000
_cell.length_b   1.000
_cell.length_c   1.000
_cell.angle_alpha   90.00
_cell.angle_beta   90.00
_cell.angle_gamma   90.00
#
_symmetry.space_group_name_H-M   'P 1'
#
loop_
_entity.id
_entity.type
_entity.pdbx_description
1 polymer ?
#
loop_
_entity_poly.entity_id
_entity_poly.type
_entity_poly.pdbx_seq_one_letter_code
_entity_poly.pdbx_strand_id
1 'polypeptide(L)'
;MIYAGVTADNQGAFALAYGMSGGLHYDLFTPDKFKDALDKVEAMEGRCVIEMPEDGFIETPEKVNPAVFARMYCRGRGMPFMFVKPGSVRRAYNIKDGQTMAEECRLRFPEIELRGLPDQQEETAKAVLLAKYAKRYL
;
A
#
# COMPACT_ATOMS: atom_id res chain seq x y z
N MET A 1 -0.49 -10.90 12.98
CA MET A 1 -0.74 -9.46 12.81
C MET A 1 -1.02 -9.16 11.33
N ILE A 2 -2.04 -8.41 11.06
CA ILE A 2 -2.44 -8.03 9.71
C ILE A 2 -1.96 -6.62 9.42
N TYR A 3 -1.31 -6.42 8.28
CA TYR A 3 -0.83 -5.11 7.83
C TYR A 3 -1.40 -4.77 6.47
N ALA A 4 -1.94 -3.58 6.35
CA ALA A 4 -2.34 -3.02 5.07
C ALA A 4 -1.26 -2.05 4.60
N GLY A 5 -0.77 -2.24 3.40
CA GLY A 5 0.19 -1.32 2.77
C GLY A 5 -0.54 -0.33 1.86
N VAL A 6 -0.37 0.94 2.12
CA VAL A 6 -1.01 2.02 1.35
C VAL A 6 0.06 2.88 0.71
N THR A 7 0.05 2.97 -0.60
CA THR A 7 1.00 3.81 -1.34
C THR A 7 0.48 5.23 -1.51
N ALA A 8 1.41 6.16 -1.72
CA ALA A 8 1.08 7.58 -1.89
C ALA A 8 0.75 7.95 -3.34
N ASP A 9 1.06 7.08 -4.28
CA ASP A 9 0.87 7.37 -5.70
C ASP A 9 -0.60 7.26 -6.10
N ASN A 10 -1.04 8.14 -7.00
CA ASN A 10 -2.43 8.21 -7.43
C ASN A 10 -2.50 8.19 -8.97
N GLN A 11 -2.58 7.01 -9.54
CA GLN A 11 -2.76 6.78 -10.97
C GLN A 11 -4.24 6.59 -11.33
N GLY A 12 -5.12 7.29 -10.63
CA GLY A 12 -6.56 7.18 -10.83
C GLY A 12 -7.22 6.07 -10.02
N ALA A 13 -6.44 5.32 -9.26
CA ALA A 13 -6.93 4.26 -8.39
C ALA A 13 -6.01 4.14 -7.18
N PHE A 14 -6.55 3.69 -6.06
CA PHE A 14 -5.77 3.43 -4.85
C PHE A 14 -5.31 1.98 -4.82
N ALA A 15 -4.10 1.77 -4.37
CA ALA A 15 -3.56 0.43 -4.17
C ALA A 15 -3.52 0.11 -2.68
N LEU A 16 -4.00 -1.07 -2.33
CA LEU A 16 -4.00 -1.58 -0.96
C LEU A 16 -3.67 -3.07 -0.99
N ALA A 17 -2.71 -3.44 -0.20
CA ALA A 17 -2.43 -4.86 0.03
C ALA A 17 -2.47 -5.11 1.52
N TYR A 18 -3.07 -6.23 1.93
CA TYR A 18 -3.08 -6.65 3.32
C TYR A 18 -2.89 -8.15 3.41
N GLY A 19 -2.11 -8.54 4.41
CA GLY A 19 -1.83 -9.94 4.67
C GLY A 19 -2.80 -10.51 5.71
N MET A 20 -3.33 -11.69 5.43
CA MET A 20 -4.12 -12.46 6.37
C MET A 20 -3.35 -13.72 6.73
N SER A 21 -3.74 -14.38 7.81
CA SER A 21 -3.20 -15.67 8.15
C SER A 21 -3.43 -16.65 6.99
N GLY A 22 -2.36 -17.05 6.32
CA GLY A 22 -2.42 -17.95 5.17
C GLY A 22 -2.59 -17.30 3.81
N GLY A 23 -2.58 -15.96 3.71
CA GLY A 23 -2.72 -15.32 2.41
C GLY A 23 -2.46 -13.83 2.38
N LEU A 24 -2.45 -13.29 1.19
CA LEU A 24 -2.33 -11.86 0.94
C LEU A 24 -3.39 -11.46 -0.08
N HIS A 25 -4.21 -10.50 0.30
CA HIS A 25 -5.18 -9.88 -0.60
C HIS A 25 -4.65 -8.54 -1.09
N TYR A 26 -4.76 -8.28 -2.38
CA TYR A 26 -4.26 -7.06 -2.99
C TYR A 26 -5.14 -6.70 -4.19
N ASP A 27 -5.30 -5.40 -4.42
CA ASP A 27 -6.08 -4.90 -5.55
C ASP A 27 -5.85 -3.39 -5.71
N LEU A 28 -6.31 -2.86 -6.82
CA LEU A 28 -6.47 -1.43 -7.03
C LEU A 28 -7.90 -1.05 -6.72
N PHE A 29 -8.08 -0.02 -5.93
CA PHE A 29 -9.40 0.39 -5.48
C PHE A 29 -9.74 1.79 -5.95
N THR A 30 -10.99 1.97 -6.37
CA THR A 30 -11.58 3.31 -6.44
C THR A 30 -11.73 3.84 -5.01
N PRO A 31 -11.91 5.16 -4.80
CA PRO A 31 -12.05 5.71 -3.46
C PRO A 31 -13.10 5.01 -2.59
N ASP A 32 -14.25 4.65 -3.16
CA ASP A 32 -15.32 3.96 -2.44
C ASP A 32 -14.89 2.55 -2.00
N LYS A 33 -14.28 1.80 -2.91
CA LYS A 33 -13.78 0.46 -2.61
C LYS A 33 -12.63 0.48 -1.63
N PHE A 34 -11.81 1.53 -1.67
CA PHE A 34 -10.69 1.71 -0.76
C PHE A 34 -11.18 1.82 0.69
N LYS A 35 -12.23 2.60 0.92
CA LYS A 35 -12.85 2.69 2.24
C LYS A 35 -13.35 1.33 2.73
N ASP A 36 -14.03 0.58 1.87
CA ASP A 36 -14.52 -0.76 2.22
C ASP A 36 -13.37 -1.72 2.57
N ALA A 37 -12.25 -1.62 1.86
CA ALA A 37 -11.07 -2.43 2.16
C ALA A 37 -10.47 -2.05 3.53
N LEU A 38 -10.39 -0.77 3.84
CA LEU A 38 -9.93 -0.32 5.16
C LEU A 38 -10.87 -0.77 6.28
N ASP A 39 -12.18 -0.76 6.05
CA ASP A 39 -13.17 -1.27 7.01
C ASP A 39 -12.92 -2.75 7.32
N LYS A 40 -12.55 -3.54 6.33
CA LYS A 40 -12.19 -4.95 6.54
C LYS A 40 -10.92 -5.12 7.35
N VAL A 41 -9.91 -4.29 7.09
CA VAL A 41 -8.66 -4.31 7.87
C VAL A 41 -8.94 -3.96 9.34
N GLU A 42 -9.76 -2.94 9.58
CA GLU A 42 -10.18 -2.56 10.92
C GLU A 42 -10.91 -3.70 11.63
N ALA A 43 -11.85 -4.35 10.95
CA ALA A 43 -12.62 -5.47 11.51
C ALA A 43 -11.73 -6.65 11.90
N MET A 44 -10.57 -6.81 11.28
CA MET A 44 -9.60 -7.85 11.58
C MET A 44 -8.52 -7.37 12.57
N GLU A 45 -8.72 -6.22 13.19
CA GLU A 45 -7.76 -5.62 14.14
C GLU A 45 -6.38 -5.39 13.49
N GLY A 46 -6.37 -5.04 12.21
CA GLY A 46 -5.16 -4.81 11.47
C GLY A 46 -4.55 -3.43 11.71
N ARG A 47 -3.40 -3.21 11.11
CA ARG A 47 -2.68 -1.93 11.16
C ARG A 47 -2.39 -1.45 9.74
N CYS A 48 -2.36 -0.15 9.56
CA CYS A 48 -1.97 0.45 8.29
C CYS A 48 -0.51 0.88 8.31
N VAL A 49 0.16 0.59 7.20
CA VAL A 49 1.49 1.12 6.92
C VAL A 49 1.36 2.00 5.68
N ILE A 50 1.66 3.27 5.86
CA ILE A 50 1.39 4.29 4.85
C ILE A 50 2.72 4.85 4.36
N GLU A 51 2.99 4.75 3.06
CA GLU A 51 4.15 5.40 2.48
C GLU A 51 3.89 6.91 2.40
N MET A 52 4.79 7.70 2.96
CA MET A 52 4.67 9.15 2.90
C MET A 52 4.85 9.63 1.46
N PRO A 53 4.03 10.58 0.99
CA PRO A 53 4.28 11.23 -0.28
C PRO A 53 5.61 11.98 -0.26
N GLU A 54 6.33 12.01 -1.38
CA GLU A 54 7.60 12.73 -1.48
C GLU A 54 7.46 14.21 -1.15
N ASP A 55 6.34 14.81 -1.56
CA ASP A 55 6.03 16.22 -1.35
C ASP A 55 5.31 16.49 -0.01
N GLY A 56 5.24 15.49 0.86
CA GLY A 56 4.48 15.59 2.10
C GLY A 56 2.97 15.47 1.87
N PHE A 57 2.18 15.72 2.91
CA PHE A 57 0.73 15.60 2.84
C PHE A 57 0.07 16.89 2.32
N ILE A 58 0.37 17.24 1.06
CA ILE A 58 -0.23 18.40 0.43
C ILE A 58 -1.55 17.98 -0.21
N GLU A 59 -2.65 18.50 0.32
CA GLU A 59 -3.98 18.29 -0.25
C GLU A 59 -4.27 19.35 -1.29
N THR A 60 -4.62 18.92 -2.50
CA THR A 60 -5.26 19.80 -3.46
C THR A 60 -6.72 19.35 -3.63
N PRO A 61 -7.66 20.28 -3.83
CA PRO A 61 -9.07 19.91 -3.99
C PRO A 61 -9.34 18.93 -5.13
N GLU A 62 -8.42 18.83 -6.06
CA GLU A 62 -8.58 18.05 -7.30
C GLU A 62 -7.98 16.65 -7.22
N LYS A 63 -7.17 16.37 -6.19
CA LYS A 63 -6.48 15.06 -6.06
C LYS A 63 -6.63 14.53 -4.64
N VAL A 64 -7.33 13.42 -4.53
CA VAL A 64 -7.39 12.67 -3.27
C VAL A 64 -6.18 11.74 -3.23
N ASN A 65 -5.22 12.05 -2.37
CA ASN A 65 -4.05 11.22 -2.16
C ASN A 65 -4.42 10.03 -1.27
N PRO A 66 -4.14 8.79 -1.68
CA PRO A 66 -4.47 7.60 -0.87
C PRO A 66 -3.86 7.63 0.53
N ALA A 67 -2.64 8.15 0.67
CA ALA A 67 -1.98 8.25 1.97
C ALA A 67 -2.71 9.20 2.90
N VAL A 68 -3.18 10.35 2.40
CA VAL A 68 -3.96 11.31 3.18
C VAL A 68 -5.28 10.69 3.61
N PHE A 69 -5.97 10.02 2.69
CA PHE A 69 -7.24 9.35 3.00
C PHE A 69 -7.06 8.31 4.09
N ALA A 70 -6.06 7.44 3.96
CA ALA A 70 -5.78 6.40 4.94
C ALA A 70 -5.44 6.98 6.31
N ARG A 71 -4.65 8.05 6.36
CA ARG A 71 -4.31 8.73 7.62
C ARG A 71 -5.56 9.26 8.31
N MET A 72 -6.42 9.95 7.58
CA MET A 72 -7.67 10.49 8.13
C MET A 72 -8.59 9.38 8.61
N TYR A 73 -8.71 8.31 7.85
CA TYR A 73 -9.51 7.16 8.22
C TYR A 73 -9.01 6.55 9.53
N CYS A 74 -7.72 6.26 9.62
CA CYS A 74 -7.13 5.65 10.81
C CYS A 74 -7.30 6.52 12.05
N ARG A 75 -7.09 7.83 11.94
CA ARG A 75 -7.28 8.76 13.05
C ARG A 75 -8.74 8.81 13.50
N GLY A 76 -9.67 8.85 12.57
CA GLY A 76 -11.10 8.92 12.89
C GLY A 76 -11.63 7.65 13.54
N ARG A 77 -11.02 6.51 13.27
CA ARG A 77 -11.45 5.21 13.80
C ARG A 77 -10.59 4.69 14.94
N GLY A 78 -9.50 5.36 15.27
CA GLY A 78 -8.56 4.87 16.26
C GLY A 78 -7.80 3.62 15.83
N MET A 79 -7.70 3.37 14.50
CA MET A 79 -6.93 2.25 13.97
C MET A 79 -5.44 2.58 14.00
N PRO A 80 -4.58 1.68 14.50
CA PRO A 80 -3.14 1.93 14.51
C PRO A 80 -2.59 2.08 13.11
N PHE A 81 -1.70 3.05 12.93
CA PHE A 81 -1.02 3.28 11.65
C PHE A 81 0.38 3.82 11.88
N MET A 82 1.23 3.65 10.88
CA MET A 82 2.56 4.25 10.89
C MET A 82 2.99 4.65 9.49
N PHE A 83 3.90 5.60 9.43
CA PHE A 83 4.45 6.10 8.17
C PHE A 83 5.77 5.45 7.86
N VAL A 84 5.98 5.22 6.56
CA VAL A 84 7.25 4.75 6.01
C VAL A 84 7.73 5.80 5.01
N LYS A 85 8.99 6.18 5.10
CA LYS A 85 9.57 7.18 4.20
C LYS A 85 9.64 6.66 2.77
N PRO A 86 9.50 7.52 1.77
CA PRO A 86 9.69 7.12 0.37
C PRO A 86 11.06 6.45 0.20
N GLY A 87 11.09 5.36 -0.55
CA GLY A 87 12.30 4.63 -0.81
C GLY A 87 12.73 3.61 0.27
N SER A 88 12.07 3.58 1.42
CA SER A 88 12.41 2.61 2.48
C SER A 88 12.26 1.16 2.01
N VAL A 89 11.19 0.87 1.26
CA VAL A 89 10.95 -0.48 0.72
C VAL A 89 12.03 -0.85 -0.30
N ARG A 90 12.40 0.07 -1.18
CA ARG A 90 13.47 -0.16 -2.16
C ARG A 90 14.79 -0.48 -1.47
N ARG A 91 15.13 0.25 -0.42
CA ARG A 91 16.35 0.00 0.35
C ARG A 91 16.31 -1.34 1.06
N ALA A 92 15.20 -1.67 1.68
CA ALA A 92 15.05 -2.92 2.43
C ALA A 92 15.16 -4.15 1.54
N TYR A 93 14.61 -4.09 0.33
CA TYR A 93 14.67 -5.19 -0.64
C TYR A 93 15.82 -5.05 -1.64
N ASN A 94 16.68 -4.05 -1.45
CA ASN A 94 17.83 -3.81 -2.34
C ASN A 94 17.44 -3.70 -3.82
N ILE A 95 16.35 -2.98 -4.06
CA ILE A 95 15.85 -2.72 -5.43
C ILE A 95 16.63 -1.56 -6.02
N LYS A 96 17.37 -1.82 -7.08
CA LYS A 96 18.25 -0.83 -7.71
C LYS A 96 17.48 0.12 -8.61
N ASP A 97 18.08 1.28 -8.89
CA ASP A 97 17.55 2.22 -9.86
C ASP A 97 17.40 1.51 -11.23
N GLY A 98 16.27 1.76 -11.89
CA GLY A 98 15.94 1.10 -13.14
C GLY A 98 15.18 -0.20 -13.01
N GLN A 99 15.15 -0.80 -11.82
CA GLN A 99 14.28 -1.95 -11.55
C GLN A 99 12.90 -1.47 -11.11
N THR A 100 11.86 -2.15 -11.59
CA THR A 100 10.50 -1.83 -11.20
C THR A 100 10.06 -2.63 -9.99
N MET A 101 9.10 -2.10 -9.25
CA MET A 101 8.52 -2.82 -8.12
C MET A 101 7.77 -4.05 -8.60
N ALA A 102 7.12 -3.98 -9.76
CA ALA A 102 6.43 -5.12 -10.35
C ALA A 102 7.38 -6.28 -10.65
N GLU A 103 8.54 -5.99 -11.25
CA GLU A 103 9.57 -7.01 -11.52
C GLU A 103 10.04 -7.68 -10.23
N GLU A 104 10.35 -6.87 -9.22
CA GLU A 104 10.83 -7.38 -7.94
C GLU A 104 9.75 -8.20 -7.22
N CYS A 105 8.51 -7.77 -7.30
CA CYS A 105 7.38 -8.51 -6.73
C CYS A 105 7.24 -9.89 -7.37
N ARG A 106 7.35 -9.98 -8.69
CA ARG A 106 7.29 -11.26 -9.41
C ARG A 106 8.43 -12.20 -9.03
N LEU A 107 9.62 -11.65 -8.83
CA LEU A 107 10.77 -12.45 -8.45
C LEU A 107 10.67 -12.99 -7.03
N ARG A 108 10.27 -12.15 -6.09
CA ARG A 108 10.22 -12.52 -4.67
C ARG A 108 8.97 -13.25 -4.26
N PHE A 109 7.86 -12.92 -4.90
CA PHE A 109 6.54 -13.46 -4.58
C PHE A 109 5.85 -13.93 -5.85
N PRO A 110 6.36 -15.00 -6.49
CA PRO A 110 5.85 -15.46 -7.79
C PRO A 110 4.40 -15.94 -7.75
N GLU A 111 3.87 -16.24 -6.56
CA GLU A 111 2.48 -16.62 -6.37
C GLU A 111 1.50 -15.45 -6.52
N ILE A 112 2.01 -14.21 -6.49
CA ILE A 112 1.18 -13.02 -6.62
C ILE A 112 1.00 -12.67 -8.09
N GLU A 113 -0.24 -12.64 -8.54
CA GLU A 113 -0.59 -12.30 -9.91
C GLU A 113 -0.91 -10.80 -10.01
N LEU A 114 -0.05 -10.05 -10.71
CA LEU A 114 -0.28 -8.64 -10.95
C LEU A 114 -1.14 -8.46 -12.20
N ARG A 115 -2.27 -7.79 -12.06
CA ARG A 115 -3.27 -7.61 -13.12
C ARG A 115 -3.38 -6.17 -13.56
N GLY A 116 -3.90 -5.97 -14.77
CA GLY A 116 -4.18 -4.66 -15.32
C GLY A 116 -3.04 -4.12 -16.16
N LEU A 117 -3.08 -2.81 -16.41
CA LEU A 117 -2.06 -2.10 -17.18
C LEU A 117 -0.74 -2.04 -16.41
N PRO A 118 0.40 -1.81 -17.11
CA PRO A 118 1.71 -1.75 -16.43
C PRO A 118 1.76 -0.79 -15.25
N ASP A 119 1.17 0.40 -15.36
CA ASP A 119 1.14 1.36 -14.26
C ASP A 119 0.32 0.87 -13.07
N GLN A 120 -0.77 0.16 -13.34
CA GLN A 120 -1.62 -0.45 -12.30
C GLN A 120 -0.88 -1.61 -11.61
N GLN A 121 -0.16 -2.41 -12.38
CA GLN A 121 0.66 -3.49 -11.83
C GLN A 121 1.76 -2.94 -10.93
N GLU A 122 2.39 -1.84 -11.31
CA GLU A 122 3.41 -1.17 -10.50
C GLU A 122 2.85 -0.69 -9.17
N GLU A 123 1.67 -0.05 -9.19
CA GLU A 123 1.00 0.40 -7.97
C GLU A 123 0.62 -0.75 -7.04
N THR A 124 0.06 -1.81 -7.58
CA THR A 124 -0.27 -3.01 -6.80
C THR A 124 0.99 -3.61 -6.18
N ALA A 125 2.06 -3.71 -6.95
CA ALA A 125 3.34 -4.26 -6.46
C ALA A 125 3.91 -3.42 -5.32
N LYS A 126 3.85 -2.09 -5.42
CA LYS A 126 4.28 -1.19 -4.33
C LYS A 126 3.52 -1.48 -3.04
N ALA A 127 2.20 -1.61 -3.13
CA ALA A 127 1.37 -1.89 -1.95
C ALA A 127 1.67 -3.26 -1.36
N VAL A 128 1.84 -4.28 -2.20
CA VAL A 128 2.21 -5.64 -1.77
C VAL A 128 3.56 -5.64 -1.04
N LEU A 129 4.58 -5.04 -1.65
CA LEU A 129 5.91 -5.00 -1.06
C LEU A 129 5.92 -4.21 0.25
N LEU A 130 5.14 -3.14 0.34
CA LEU A 130 5.00 -2.37 1.57
C LEU A 130 4.36 -3.19 2.68
N ALA A 131 3.30 -3.94 2.40
CA ALA A 131 2.66 -4.82 3.38
C ALA A 131 3.61 -5.93 3.84
N LYS A 132 4.37 -6.53 2.92
CA LYS A 132 5.38 -7.53 3.25
C LYS A 132 6.53 -6.94 4.08
N TYR A 133 6.96 -5.73 3.74
CA TYR A 133 7.95 -4.99 4.51
C TYR A 133 7.48 -4.78 5.96
N ALA A 134 6.23 -4.34 6.13
CA ALA A 134 5.67 -4.11 7.45
C ALA A 134 5.65 -5.39 8.29
N LYS A 135 5.23 -6.50 7.69
CA LYS A 135 5.17 -7.78 8.38
C LYS A 135 6.56 -8.26 8.83
N ARG A 136 7.60 -7.95 8.06
CA ARG A 136 8.97 -8.40 8.36
C ARG A 136 9.69 -7.49 9.36
N TYR A 137 9.50 -6.17 9.26
CA TYR A 137 10.31 -5.20 10.00
C TYR A 137 9.56 -4.42 11.08
N LEU A 138 8.25 -4.47 11.07
CA LEU A 138 7.41 -3.73 11.99
C LEU A 138 6.50 -4.68 12.78
#